data_8dff594b871a3941303db13cd516b625
#
_entry.id   8dff594b871a3941303db13cd516b625
#
_cell.length_a   1.000
_cell.length_b   1.000
_cell.length_c   1.000
_cell.angle_alpha   90.00
_cell.angle_beta   90.00
_cell.angle_gamma   90.00
#
_symmetry.space_group_name_H-M   'P 1'
#
loop_
_entity.id
_entity.type
_entity.pdbx_description
1 polymer ?
#
loop_
_entity_poly.entity_id
_entity_poly.type
_entity_poly.pdbx_seq_one_letter_code
_entity_poly.pdbx_strand_id
1 'polypeptide(L)'
;VYLIAPATANTIGKMANGVADNLLLTSYLSAKCPVFFAPAMDLDMYKHPAVQKNIATLISYGNHVIEPGTGFLASGLEGKGRMAEPSDIVVALENFFESKSDMAGKKVMITAGPTYEKIDPVRFIGNYSSGKMGFALAEECADRGAEVTLIAGPTSLKTVNGKIKRIKEKRLFPAYVYR
;
A
#
# COMPACT_ATOMS: atom_id res chain seq x y z
N VAL A 1 1.99 -5.43 -7.30
CA VAL A 1 0.61 -5.97 -7.40
C VAL A 1 0.65 -7.36 -8.05
N TYR A 2 -0.21 -8.27 -7.62
CA TYR A 2 -0.41 -9.56 -8.25
C TYR A 2 -1.82 -9.59 -8.85
N LEU A 3 -1.91 -9.57 -10.18
CA LEU A 3 -3.19 -9.56 -10.91
C LEU A 3 -3.45 -10.94 -11.52
N ILE A 4 -4.64 -11.48 -11.26
CA ILE A 4 -5.13 -12.73 -11.85
C ILE A 4 -6.29 -12.39 -12.79
N ALA A 5 -6.03 -12.32 -14.09
CA ALA A 5 -6.99 -11.97 -15.12
C ALA A 5 -6.78 -12.86 -16.38
N PRO A 6 -7.70 -13.77 -16.66
CA PRO A 6 -8.95 -14.06 -15.98
C PRO A 6 -8.80 -14.94 -14.73
N ALA A 7 -9.72 -14.79 -13.76
CA ALA A 7 -9.89 -15.69 -12.64
C ALA A 7 -11.15 -16.56 -12.84
N THR A 8 -10.96 -17.82 -13.17
CA THR A 8 -12.06 -18.78 -13.35
C THR A 8 -12.63 -19.24 -12.00
N ALA A 9 -13.83 -19.81 -12.00
CA ALA A 9 -14.43 -20.40 -10.79
C ALA A 9 -13.51 -21.44 -10.13
N ASN A 10 -12.78 -22.25 -10.91
CA ASN A 10 -11.79 -23.19 -10.41
C ASN A 10 -10.63 -22.47 -9.69
N THR A 11 -10.07 -21.45 -10.30
CA THR A 11 -8.99 -20.65 -9.69
C THR A 11 -9.44 -19.98 -8.41
N ILE A 12 -10.60 -19.31 -8.42
CA ILE A 12 -11.19 -18.65 -7.25
C ILE A 12 -11.45 -19.65 -6.11
N GLY A 13 -12.01 -20.84 -6.44
CA GLY A 13 -12.25 -21.88 -5.46
C GLY A 13 -10.97 -22.39 -4.82
N LYS A 14 -9.92 -22.60 -5.61
CA LYS A 14 -8.62 -23.05 -5.12
C LYS A 14 -7.92 -21.98 -4.28
N MET A 15 -7.95 -20.73 -4.72
CA MET A 15 -7.40 -19.59 -3.93
C MET A 15 -8.08 -19.49 -2.55
N ALA A 16 -9.42 -19.55 -2.52
CA ALA A 16 -10.20 -19.41 -1.29
C ALA A 16 -9.95 -20.55 -0.28
N ASN A 17 -9.54 -21.73 -0.77
CA ASN A 17 -9.29 -22.91 0.06
C ASN A 17 -7.79 -23.25 0.23
N GLY A 18 -6.88 -22.37 -0.22
CA GLY A 18 -5.45 -22.54 -0.02
C GLY A 18 -4.81 -23.69 -0.82
N VAL A 19 -5.40 -24.08 -1.95
CA VAL A 19 -4.87 -25.12 -2.82
C VAL A 19 -3.78 -24.56 -3.71
N ALA A 20 -2.60 -25.20 -3.72
CA ALA A 20 -1.41 -24.76 -4.47
C ALA A 20 -0.92 -25.89 -5.42
N ASP A 21 -1.72 -26.22 -6.41
CA ASP A 21 -1.44 -27.31 -7.37
C ASP A 21 -0.76 -26.83 -8.67
N ASN A 22 -0.50 -25.53 -8.79
CA ASN A 22 0.19 -24.95 -9.94
C ASN A 22 0.97 -23.69 -9.55
N LEU A 23 1.80 -23.18 -10.48
CA LEU A 23 2.66 -22.02 -10.24
C LEU A 23 1.86 -20.77 -9.85
N LEU A 24 0.72 -20.49 -10.49
CA LEU A 24 -0.12 -19.35 -10.18
C LEU A 24 -0.58 -19.37 -8.72
N LEU A 25 -1.13 -20.50 -8.28
CA LEU A 25 -1.68 -20.64 -6.93
C LEU A 25 -0.58 -20.67 -5.86
N THR A 26 0.55 -21.29 -6.15
CA THR A 26 1.73 -21.27 -5.26
C THR A 26 2.26 -19.84 -5.11
N SER A 27 2.36 -19.09 -6.21
CA SER A 27 2.78 -17.68 -6.18
C SER A 27 1.77 -16.81 -5.43
N TYR A 28 0.46 -17.06 -5.61
CA TYR A 28 -0.59 -16.37 -4.88
C TYR A 28 -0.44 -16.55 -3.36
N LEU A 29 -0.25 -17.77 -2.87
CA LEU A 29 -0.12 -18.05 -1.44
C LEU A 29 1.15 -17.45 -0.82
N SER A 30 2.17 -17.18 -1.62
CA SER A 30 3.42 -16.54 -1.18
C SER A 30 3.46 -15.02 -1.44
N ALA A 31 2.43 -14.45 -2.05
CA ALA A 31 2.39 -13.04 -2.43
C ALA A 31 2.36 -12.13 -1.19
N LYS A 32 3.30 -11.17 -1.14
CA LYS A 32 3.38 -10.12 -0.11
C LYS A 32 2.89 -8.76 -0.61
N CYS A 33 2.31 -8.72 -1.78
CA CYS A 33 1.78 -7.52 -2.42
C CYS A 33 0.24 -7.59 -2.50
N PRO A 34 -0.44 -6.47 -2.75
CA PRO A 34 -1.87 -6.47 -3.03
C PRO A 34 -2.21 -7.42 -4.18
N VAL A 35 -3.24 -8.23 -3.99
CA VAL A 35 -3.71 -9.21 -4.98
C VAL A 35 -5.05 -8.75 -5.53
N PHE A 36 -5.16 -8.75 -6.86
CA PHE A 36 -6.37 -8.46 -7.61
C PHE A 36 -6.78 -9.67 -8.42
N PHE A 37 -8.07 -9.90 -8.54
CA PHE A 37 -8.59 -10.94 -9.41
C PHE A 37 -9.82 -10.46 -10.19
N ALA A 38 -9.84 -10.78 -11.50
CA ALA A 38 -10.93 -10.45 -12.41
C ALA A 38 -11.70 -11.73 -12.76
N PRO A 39 -12.88 -11.96 -12.15
CA PRO A 39 -13.69 -13.14 -12.43
C PRO A 39 -14.09 -13.23 -13.91
N ALA A 40 -14.02 -14.46 -14.45
CA ALA A 40 -14.47 -14.78 -15.80
C ALA A 40 -15.10 -16.18 -15.81
N MET A 41 -16.40 -16.24 -15.97
CA MET A 41 -17.15 -17.49 -15.98
C MET A 41 -18.57 -17.26 -16.50
N ASP A 42 -19.30 -18.35 -16.74
CA ASP A 42 -20.70 -18.26 -17.14
C ASP A 42 -21.57 -17.62 -16.04
N LEU A 43 -22.69 -17.03 -16.47
CA LEU A 43 -23.63 -16.32 -15.61
C LEU A 43 -24.12 -17.18 -14.43
N ASP A 44 -24.51 -18.42 -14.71
CA ASP A 44 -25.03 -19.34 -13.68
C ASP A 44 -23.92 -19.78 -12.72
N MET A 45 -22.68 -19.96 -13.22
CA MET A 45 -21.52 -20.21 -12.37
C MET A 45 -21.22 -19.02 -11.47
N TYR A 46 -21.27 -17.79 -11.99
CA TYR A 46 -21.01 -16.60 -11.21
C TYR A 46 -22.04 -16.41 -10.09
N LYS A 47 -23.33 -16.68 -10.38
CA LYS A 47 -24.41 -16.59 -9.39
C LYS A 47 -24.43 -17.74 -8.38
N HIS A 48 -23.71 -18.83 -8.66
CA HIS A 48 -23.74 -20.01 -7.79
C HIS A 48 -23.29 -19.67 -6.36
N PRO A 49 -24.04 -20.07 -5.30
CA PRO A 49 -23.71 -19.70 -3.91
C PRO A 49 -22.29 -20.06 -3.48
N ALA A 50 -21.74 -21.18 -3.95
CA ALA A 50 -20.36 -21.58 -3.64
C ALA A 50 -19.34 -20.62 -4.22
N VAL A 51 -19.57 -20.12 -5.44
CA VAL A 51 -18.66 -19.14 -6.08
C VAL A 51 -18.72 -17.79 -5.37
N GLN A 52 -19.94 -17.33 -5.04
CA GLN A 52 -20.13 -16.09 -4.30
C GLN A 52 -19.48 -16.16 -2.90
N LYS A 53 -19.61 -17.30 -2.21
CA LYS A 53 -18.93 -17.55 -0.93
C LYS A 53 -17.41 -17.48 -1.10
N ASN A 54 -16.85 -18.12 -2.14
CA ASN A 54 -15.40 -18.10 -2.36
C ASN A 54 -14.89 -16.68 -2.65
N ILE A 55 -15.63 -15.89 -3.45
CA ILE A 55 -15.30 -14.47 -3.70
C ILE A 55 -15.31 -13.67 -2.40
N ALA A 56 -16.37 -13.81 -1.59
CA ALA A 56 -16.46 -13.15 -0.29
C ALA A 56 -15.31 -13.55 0.66
N THR A 57 -14.92 -14.82 0.65
CA THR A 57 -13.78 -15.33 1.41
C THR A 57 -12.47 -14.66 0.97
N LEU A 58 -12.23 -14.55 -0.35
CA LEU A 58 -11.03 -13.87 -0.86
C LEU A 58 -11.01 -12.39 -0.50
N ILE A 59 -12.14 -11.72 -0.55
CA ILE A 59 -12.26 -10.32 -0.10
C ILE A 59 -11.94 -10.20 1.40
N SER A 60 -12.40 -11.15 2.22
CA SER A 60 -12.09 -11.16 3.66
C SER A 60 -10.59 -11.37 3.96
N TYR A 61 -9.86 -11.99 3.05
CA TYR A 61 -8.38 -12.14 3.11
C TYR A 61 -7.64 -10.87 2.65
N GLY A 62 -8.36 -9.82 2.25
CA GLY A 62 -7.78 -8.56 1.77
C GLY A 62 -7.45 -8.56 0.27
N ASN A 63 -7.95 -9.53 -0.50
CA ASN A 63 -7.83 -9.51 -1.95
C ASN A 63 -8.89 -8.57 -2.57
N HIS A 64 -8.56 -7.97 -3.70
CA HIS A 64 -9.41 -7.03 -4.40
C HIS A 64 -10.08 -7.69 -5.61
N VAL A 65 -11.41 -7.69 -5.65
CA VAL A 65 -12.15 -8.14 -6.81
C VAL A 65 -12.28 -6.99 -7.82
N ILE A 66 -12.02 -7.28 -9.09
CA ILE A 66 -12.40 -6.41 -10.19
C ILE A 66 -13.71 -6.97 -10.74
N GLU A 67 -14.81 -6.22 -10.53
CA GLU A 67 -16.14 -6.69 -10.87
C GLU A 67 -16.24 -7.10 -12.35
N PRO A 68 -16.82 -8.26 -12.65
CA PRO A 68 -17.01 -8.67 -14.03
C PRO A 68 -18.01 -7.77 -14.73
N GLY A 69 -17.76 -7.50 -16.01
CA GLY A 69 -18.65 -6.78 -16.90
C GLY A 69 -19.91 -7.58 -17.26
N THR A 70 -20.87 -6.90 -17.88
CA THR A 70 -22.04 -7.48 -18.50
C THR A 70 -21.84 -7.57 -20.01
N GLY A 71 -22.30 -8.66 -20.63
CA GLY A 71 -22.21 -8.85 -22.08
C GLY A 71 -22.43 -10.29 -22.50
N PHE A 72 -22.19 -10.56 -23.78
CA PHE A 72 -22.28 -11.93 -24.33
C PHE A 72 -21.19 -12.82 -23.75
N LEU A 73 -21.59 -13.96 -23.26
CA LEU A 73 -20.74 -15.01 -22.73
C LEU A 73 -20.47 -16.08 -23.76
N ALA A 74 -19.46 -16.92 -23.57
CA ALA A 74 -19.14 -18.01 -24.49
C ALA A 74 -20.27 -19.03 -24.65
N SER A 75 -21.16 -19.12 -23.65
CA SER A 75 -22.39 -19.94 -23.70
C SER A 75 -23.51 -19.36 -24.58
N GLY A 76 -23.35 -18.15 -25.13
CA GLY A 76 -24.39 -17.43 -25.85
C GLY A 76 -25.40 -16.69 -24.94
N LEU A 77 -25.24 -16.76 -23.63
CA LEU A 77 -26.06 -16.00 -22.68
C LEU A 77 -25.52 -14.58 -22.54
N GLU A 78 -26.40 -13.65 -22.23
CA GLU A 78 -26.02 -12.27 -21.91
C GLU A 78 -26.20 -12.01 -20.41
N GLY A 79 -25.13 -11.51 -19.77
CA GLY A 79 -25.20 -11.24 -18.35
C GLY A 79 -23.86 -10.92 -17.69
N LYS A 80 -23.88 -10.82 -16.37
CA LYS A 80 -22.69 -10.56 -15.55
C LYS A 80 -21.86 -11.83 -15.41
N GLY A 81 -20.62 -11.80 -15.84
CA GLY A 81 -19.70 -12.95 -15.77
C GLY A 81 -18.53 -12.83 -16.76
N ARG A 82 -18.64 -11.91 -17.72
CA ARG A 82 -17.54 -11.58 -18.63
C ARG A 82 -16.43 -10.86 -17.86
N MET A 83 -15.18 -11.24 -18.06
CA MET A 83 -14.05 -10.51 -17.50
C MET A 83 -14.17 -9.02 -17.84
N ALA A 84 -13.86 -8.16 -16.88
CA ALA A 84 -13.74 -6.72 -17.13
C ALA A 84 -12.79 -6.45 -18.30
N GLU A 85 -13.07 -5.41 -19.08
CA GLU A 85 -12.21 -5.04 -20.20
C GLU A 85 -10.82 -4.63 -19.67
N PRO A 86 -9.75 -4.87 -20.44
CA PRO A 86 -8.38 -4.53 -20.00
C PRO A 86 -8.22 -3.06 -19.58
N SER A 87 -8.91 -2.14 -20.25
CA SER A 87 -8.95 -0.71 -19.88
C SER A 87 -9.49 -0.49 -18.46
N ASP A 88 -10.59 -1.18 -18.13
CA ASP A 88 -11.24 -1.04 -16.82
C ASP A 88 -10.38 -1.65 -15.71
N ILE A 89 -9.68 -2.74 -16.02
CA ILE A 89 -8.71 -3.35 -15.10
C ILE A 89 -7.57 -2.36 -14.79
N VAL A 90 -7.03 -1.71 -15.82
CA VAL A 90 -5.97 -0.69 -15.63
C VAL A 90 -6.47 0.45 -14.78
N VAL A 91 -7.64 1.01 -15.08
CA VAL A 91 -8.24 2.10 -14.28
C VAL A 91 -8.47 1.68 -12.82
N ALA A 92 -8.93 0.45 -12.57
CA ALA A 92 -9.10 -0.05 -11.21
C ALA A 92 -7.76 -0.11 -10.43
N LEU A 93 -6.69 -0.51 -11.10
CA LEU A 93 -5.35 -0.53 -10.50
C LEU A 93 -4.81 0.89 -10.27
N GLU A 94 -4.97 1.80 -11.22
CA GLU A 94 -4.57 3.20 -11.09
C GLU A 94 -5.26 3.87 -9.90
N ASN A 95 -6.58 3.75 -9.80
CA ASN A 95 -7.37 4.26 -8.68
C ASN A 95 -6.90 3.71 -7.32
N PHE A 96 -6.53 2.44 -7.28
CA PHE A 96 -6.00 1.83 -6.05
C PHE A 96 -4.67 2.45 -5.63
N PHE A 97 -3.77 2.75 -6.58
CA PHE A 97 -2.50 3.38 -6.28
C PHE A 97 -2.65 4.88 -6.00
N GLU A 98 -3.53 5.57 -6.70
CA GLU A 98 -3.82 6.99 -6.46
C GLU A 98 -4.44 7.22 -5.08
N SER A 99 -5.33 6.33 -4.62
CA SER A 99 -5.94 6.43 -3.29
C SER A 99 -4.93 6.37 -2.14
N LYS A 100 -3.74 5.82 -2.38
CA LYS A 100 -2.62 5.81 -1.43
C LYS A 100 -1.78 7.09 -1.46
N SER A 101 -2.03 7.99 -2.41
CA SER A 101 -1.28 9.25 -2.58
C SER A 101 -2.08 10.45 -2.08
N ASP A 102 -2.79 10.31 -0.97
CA ASP A 102 -3.65 11.36 -0.40
C ASP A 102 -2.87 12.60 0.10
N MET A 103 -1.53 12.49 0.18
CA MET A 103 -0.63 13.58 0.49
C MET A 103 0.15 14.11 -0.72
N ALA A 104 -0.22 13.71 -1.95
CA ALA A 104 0.44 14.21 -3.15
C ALA A 104 0.36 15.74 -3.25
N GLY A 105 1.50 16.37 -3.59
CA GLY A 105 1.63 17.83 -3.69
C GLY A 105 1.70 18.57 -2.34
N LYS A 106 1.58 17.88 -1.20
CA LYS A 106 1.77 18.49 0.12
C LYS A 106 3.24 18.53 0.50
N LYS A 107 3.68 19.65 1.09
CA LYS A 107 5.01 19.81 1.67
C LYS A 107 4.94 19.62 3.17
N VAL A 108 5.70 18.66 3.68
CA VAL A 108 5.68 18.29 5.10
C VAL A 108 7.08 18.48 5.68
N MET A 109 7.17 19.22 6.79
CA MET A 109 8.41 19.35 7.55
C MET A 109 8.25 18.60 8.86
N ILE A 110 9.22 17.74 9.17
CA ILE A 110 9.22 16.91 10.37
C ILE A 110 10.56 17.11 11.09
N THR A 111 10.51 17.28 12.40
CA THR A 111 11.70 17.29 13.25
C THR A 111 11.81 15.96 13.98
N ALA A 112 13.02 15.41 14.09
CA ALA A 112 13.25 14.12 14.72
C ALA A 112 14.60 14.04 15.42
N GLY A 113 14.70 13.22 16.45
CA GLY A 113 15.93 12.95 17.17
C GLY A 113 16.13 13.86 18.39
N PRO A 114 17.25 13.65 19.10
CA PRO A 114 17.56 14.43 20.28
C PRO A 114 18.00 15.86 19.91
N THR A 115 17.73 16.77 20.83
CA THR A 115 18.27 18.12 20.81
C THR A 115 19.27 18.29 21.96
N TYR A 116 20.37 18.99 21.68
CA TYR A 116 21.39 19.27 22.68
C TYR A 116 21.70 20.77 22.69
N GLU A 117 21.53 21.39 23.84
CA GLU A 117 21.87 22.80 24.07
C GLU A 117 23.05 22.90 25.05
N LYS A 118 24.14 23.52 24.62
CA LYS A 118 25.34 23.66 25.45
C LYS A 118 25.12 24.71 26.51
N ILE A 119 25.43 24.34 27.75
CA ILE A 119 25.52 25.26 28.90
C ILE A 119 26.93 25.88 28.95
N ASP A 120 27.96 25.04 28.79
CA ASP A 120 29.37 25.40 28.77
C ASP A 120 30.16 24.41 27.87
N PRO A 121 31.48 24.50 27.75
CA PRO A 121 32.25 23.59 26.92
C PRO A 121 32.13 22.10 27.27
N VAL A 122 31.68 21.75 28.47
CA VAL A 122 31.62 20.39 29.00
C VAL A 122 30.19 19.91 29.21
N ARG A 123 29.26 20.80 29.62
CA ARG A 123 27.90 20.44 30.00
C ARG A 123 26.89 20.87 28.94
N PHE A 124 25.83 20.08 28.79
CA PHE A 124 24.72 20.38 27.90
C PHE A 124 23.39 19.91 28.52
N ILE A 125 22.29 20.52 28.08
CA ILE A 125 20.93 20.04 28.31
C ILE A 125 20.50 19.30 27.03
N GLY A 126 19.89 18.13 27.20
CA GLY A 126 19.41 17.34 26.05
C GLY A 126 18.28 16.43 26.45
N ASN A 127 17.62 15.85 25.45
CA ASN A 127 16.59 14.84 25.63
C ASN A 127 17.04 13.48 25.09
N TYR A 128 16.40 12.39 25.55
CA TYR A 128 16.69 11.01 25.14
C TYR A 128 15.91 10.56 23.91
N SER A 129 15.48 11.48 23.05
CA SER A 129 14.73 11.13 21.84
C SER A 129 15.57 10.27 20.90
N SER A 130 15.09 9.09 20.58
CA SER A 130 15.72 8.23 19.55
C SER A 130 15.43 8.69 18.11
N GLY A 131 14.43 9.55 17.93
CA GLY A 131 13.96 9.98 16.61
C GLY A 131 13.05 9.00 15.89
N LYS A 132 12.84 7.76 16.40
CA LYS A 132 12.11 6.70 15.70
C LYS A 132 10.74 7.14 15.19
N MET A 133 9.95 7.83 16.00
CA MET A 133 8.62 8.28 15.61
C MET A 133 8.67 9.29 14.46
N GLY A 134 9.56 10.31 14.53
CA GLY A 134 9.67 11.30 13.47
C GLY A 134 10.17 10.69 12.14
N PHE A 135 11.07 9.71 12.20
CA PHE A 135 11.49 8.98 11.01
C PHE A 135 10.35 8.14 10.43
N ALA A 136 9.59 7.41 11.25
CA ALA A 136 8.43 6.64 10.79
C ALA A 136 7.36 7.53 10.15
N LEU A 137 7.06 8.69 10.74
CA LEU A 137 6.14 9.67 10.17
C LEU A 137 6.66 10.22 8.83
N ALA A 138 7.96 10.46 8.70
CA ALA A 138 8.55 10.95 7.46
C ALA A 138 8.42 9.93 6.34
N GLU A 139 8.70 8.66 6.62
CA GLU A 139 8.52 7.56 5.64
C GLU A 139 7.06 7.43 5.24
N GLU A 140 6.12 7.39 6.18
CA GLU A 140 4.68 7.29 5.91
C GLU A 140 4.18 8.46 5.05
N CYS A 141 4.56 9.71 5.39
CA CYS A 141 4.18 10.88 4.59
C CYS A 141 4.75 10.81 3.17
N ALA A 142 5.98 10.35 3.01
CA ALA A 142 6.61 10.22 1.69
C ALA A 142 5.98 9.09 0.86
N ASP A 143 5.63 7.96 1.48
CA ASP A 143 4.93 6.85 0.83
C ASP A 143 3.52 7.25 0.39
N ARG A 144 2.88 8.17 1.11
CA ARG A 144 1.60 8.80 0.75
C ARG A 144 1.74 9.96 -0.24
N GLY A 145 2.93 10.16 -0.82
CA GLY A 145 3.18 11.09 -1.92
C GLY A 145 3.58 12.52 -1.54
N ALA A 146 3.82 12.81 -0.25
CA ALA A 146 4.26 14.14 0.17
C ALA A 146 5.73 14.42 -0.17
N GLU A 147 6.06 15.70 -0.38
CA GLU A 147 7.44 16.21 -0.37
C GLU A 147 7.87 16.39 1.08
N VAL A 148 8.71 15.50 1.61
CA VAL A 148 9.09 15.52 3.03
C VAL A 148 10.46 16.15 3.23
N THR A 149 10.53 17.14 4.12
CA THR A 149 11.78 17.67 4.67
C THR A 149 11.93 17.19 6.11
N LEU A 150 12.89 16.30 6.35
CA LEU A 150 13.20 15.77 7.67
C LEU A 150 14.41 16.49 8.27
N ILE A 151 14.22 17.24 9.34
CA ILE A 151 15.28 17.87 10.11
C ILE A 151 15.60 16.94 11.27
N ALA A 152 16.79 16.31 11.22
CA ALA A 152 17.15 15.29 12.19
C ALA A 152 18.34 15.70 13.03
N GLY A 153 18.19 15.65 14.36
CA GLY A 153 19.28 15.70 15.31
C GLY A 153 20.23 14.50 15.20
N PRO A 154 21.24 14.39 16.06
CA PRO A 154 22.18 13.28 16.06
C PRO A 154 21.47 11.93 16.26
N THR A 155 21.49 11.09 15.25
CA THR A 155 20.87 9.75 15.29
C THR A 155 21.53 8.83 14.28
N SER A 156 21.55 7.53 14.57
CA SER A 156 22.00 6.48 13.63
C SER A 156 20.93 6.06 12.62
N LEU A 157 19.69 6.53 12.79
CA LEU A 157 18.58 6.19 11.89
C LEU A 157 18.84 6.74 10.47
N LYS A 158 18.40 5.99 9.48
CA LYS A 158 18.48 6.34 8.06
C LYS A 158 17.08 6.38 7.46
N THR A 159 16.87 7.23 6.46
CA THR A 159 15.68 7.22 5.61
C THR A 159 15.87 6.20 4.50
N VAL A 160 14.81 5.49 4.15
CA VAL A 160 14.77 4.50 3.06
C VAL A 160 14.17 5.12 1.80
N ASN A 161 13.11 5.93 1.96
CA ASN A 161 12.45 6.58 0.84
C ASN A 161 13.29 7.73 0.28
N GLY A 162 13.67 7.64 -1.00
CA GLY A 162 14.50 8.64 -1.69
C GLY A 162 13.85 10.01 -1.90
N LYS A 163 12.54 10.14 -1.65
CA LYS A 163 11.80 11.41 -1.72
C LYS A 163 11.96 12.28 -0.46
N ILE A 164 12.58 11.75 0.59
CA ILE A 164 12.79 12.48 1.84
C ILE A 164 14.07 13.30 1.76
N LYS A 165 13.95 14.63 1.76
CA LYS A 165 15.07 15.55 1.89
C LYS A 165 15.50 15.61 3.35
N ARG A 166 16.59 14.92 3.71
CA ARG A 166 17.14 14.94 5.08
C ARG A 166 18.10 16.11 5.26
N ILE A 167 17.85 16.92 6.27
CA ILE A 167 18.74 17.97 6.75
C ILE A 167 19.31 17.51 8.09
N LYS A 168 20.63 17.36 8.18
CA LYS A 168 21.33 17.09 9.44
C LYS A 168 21.58 18.41 10.14
N GLU A 169 20.87 18.67 11.23
CA GLU A 169 21.08 19.85 12.03
C GLU A 169 22.15 19.56 13.09
N LYS A 170 23.20 20.38 13.13
CA LYS A 170 24.21 20.34 14.21
C LYS A 170 23.77 21.18 15.41
N ARG A 171 22.83 22.11 15.22
CA ARG A 171 22.26 22.99 16.25
C ARG A 171 20.76 23.16 15.98
N LEU A 172 19.93 22.39 16.67
CA LEU A 172 18.50 22.64 16.70
C LEU A 172 18.26 23.78 17.71
N PHE A 173 17.95 24.95 17.18
CA PHE A 173 17.63 26.22 17.82
C PHE A 173 18.82 27.03 18.36
N PRO A 174 19.10 28.22 17.78
CA PRO A 174 19.76 29.28 18.52
C PRO A 174 18.83 29.73 19.63
N ALA A 175 19.41 30.04 20.80
CA ALA A 175 18.75 30.54 22.00
C ALA A 175 17.99 31.87 21.75
N TYR A 176 16.87 31.86 21.03
CA TYR A 176 16.06 33.05 20.74
C TYR A 176 14.58 32.87 21.10
N VAL A 177 14.27 32.19 22.19
CA VAL A 177 12.86 32.08 22.64
C VAL A 177 12.61 32.66 24.04
N TYR A 178 13.58 33.31 24.69
CA TYR A 178 13.31 34.06 25.93
C TYR A 178 13.89 35.47 25.86
N ARG A 179 13.12 36.37 25.26
CA ARG A 179 13.02 37.78 25.67
C ARG A 179 11.56 38.16 25.75
#